data_bd547bd8995a9969772a13074078e26c
#
_entry.id   bd547bd8995a9969772a13074078e26c
#
_cell.length_a   1.000
_cell.length_b   1.000
_cell.length_c   1.000
_cell.angle_alpha   90.00
_cell.angle_beta   90.00
_cell.angle_gamma   90.00
#
_symmetry.space_group_name_H-M   'P 1'
#
loop_
_entity.id
_entity.type
_entity.pdbx_description
1 polymer ?
#
loop_
_entity_poly.entity_id
_entity_poly.type
_entity_poly.pdbx_seq_one_letter_code
_entity_poly.pdbx_strand_id
1 'polypeptide(L)'
;IFVTHDQEEAMCISDEIVLMKDGAIQQISSPSDIYMNPCNKFVASFIGSPEMNFIELNVENGIAKVDSLEVNNLPLDKKNVLMGVRAEDFEVAESGLKTIVKTVEILGRERLLTLTHNETEYKMLVEKEFEIEEGNELIVRPKLGKSYVFDAESEAFITKC
;
A
#
# COMPACT_ATOMS: atom_id res chain seq x y z
N ILE A 1 -25.06 14.46 -8.85
CA ILE A 1 -24.04 14.49 -7.79
C ILE A 1 -24.55 13.62 -6.65
N PHE A 2 -23.71 12.71 -6.20
CA PHE A 2 -23.95 11.81 -5.08
C PHE A 2 -22.86 12.03 -4.03
N VAL A 3 -23.21 12.09 -2.76
CA VAL A 3 -22.26 12.29 -1.66
C VAL A 3 -22.33 11.09 -0.73
N THR A 4 -21.22 10.42 -0.53
CA THR A 4 -21.12 9.24 0.33
C THR A 4 -19.79 9.25 1.08
N HIS A 5 -19.71 8.50 2.17
CA HIS A 5 -18.46 8.17 2.86
C HIS A 5 -18.03 6.72 2.56
N ASP A 6 -18.84 5.99 1.78
CA ASP A 6 -18.56 4.62 1.37
C ASP A 6 -17.78 4.62 0.04
N GLN A 7 -16.52 4.19 0.10
CA GLN A 7 -15.64 4.14 -1.05
C GLN A 7 -16.08 3.11 -2.09
N GLU A 8 -16.61 1.95 -1.66
CA GLU A 8 -17.04 0.89 -2.58
C GLU A 8 -18.23 1.35 -3.42
N GLU A 9 -19.18 2.04 -2.76
CA GLU A 9 -20.32 2.64 -3.42
C GLU A 9 -19.87 3.72 -4.43
N ALA A 10 -18.97 4.64 -4.03
CA ALA A 10 -18.43 5.65 -4.92
C ALA A 10 -17.71 5.03 -6.13
N MET A 11 -16.87 4.03 -5.91
CA MET A 11 -16.12 3.33 -6.97
C MET A 11 -17.02 2.60 -7.98
N CYS A 12 -18.18 2.09 -7.53
CA CYS A 12 -19.09 1.31 -8.38
C CYS A 12 -20.00 2.15 -9.26
N ILE A 13 -20.46 3.34 -8.78
CA ILE A 13 -21.54 4.08 -9.45
C ILE A 13 -21.10 5.37 -10.14
N SER A 14 -19.85 5.83 -9.89
CA SER A 14 -19.39 7.13 -10.39
C SER A 14 -18.64 7.03 -11.71
N ASP A 15 -18.82 8.03 -12.56
CA ASP A 15 -17.94 8.31 -13.70
C ASP A 15 -16.68 9.08 -13.25
N GLU A 16 -16.85 9.95 -12.24
CA GLU A 16 -15.81 10.77 -11.66
C GLU A 16 -15.99 10.88 -10.14
N ILE A 17 -14.89 10.77 -9.40
CA ILE A 17 -14.83 10.88 -7.94
C ILE A 17 -14.11 12.19 -7.58
N VAL A 18 -14.74 12.96 -6.69
CA VAL A 18 -14.11 14.11 -6.02
C VAL A 18 -13.83 13.71 -4.57
N LEU A 19 -12.59 13.37 -4.27
CA LEU A 19 -12.18 13.05 -2.91
C LEU A 19 -11.80 14.30 -2.14
N MET A 20 -12.40 14.47 -0.97
CA MET A 20 -12.20 15.64 -0.11
C MET A 20 -11.69 15.23 1.28
N LYS A 21 -10.86 16.07 1.88
CA LYS A 21 -10.41 15.99 3.27
C LYS A 21 -10.43 17.39 3.88
N ASP A 22 -11.04 17.54 5.05
CA ASP A 22 -11.08 18.79 5.82
C ASP A 22 -11.53 20.02 4.98
N GLY A 23 -12.53 19.83 4.10
CA GLY A 23 -13.06 20.86 3.23
C GLY A 23 -12.22 21.18 1.98
N ALA A 24 -11.07 20.52 1.81
CA ALA A 24 -10.20 20.68 0.64
C ALA A 24 -10.28 19.48 -0.30
N ILE A 25 -10.33 19.76 -1.60
CA ILE A 25 -10.26 18.71 -2.63
C ILE A 25 -8.85 18.13 -2.65
N GLN A 26 -8.76 16.81 -2.56
CA GLN A 26 -7.50 16.06 -2.63
C GLN A 26 -7.22 15.57 -4.04
N GLN A 27 -8.21 14.99 -4.70
CA GLN A 27 -8.10 14.49 -6.07
C GLN A 27 -9.47 14.47 -6.75
N ILE A 28 -9.46 14.72 -8.06
CA ILE A 28 -10.61 14.53 -8.95
C ILE A 28 -10.16 13.63 -10.08
N SER A 29 -10.76 12.45 -10.22
CA SER A 29 -10.45 11.52 -11.31
C SER A 29 -11.49 10.41 -11.42
N SER A 30 -11.39 9.60 -12.48
CA SER A 30 -12.19 8.40 -12.62
C SER A 30 -11.90 7.39 -11.49
N PRO A 31 -12.84 6.47 -11.17
CA PRO A 31 -12.61 5.40 -10.18
C PRO A 31 -11.32 4.61 -10.42
N SER A 32 -11.07 4.21 -11.64
CA SER A 32 -9.85 3.48 -11.99
C SER A 32 -8.59 4.31 -11.76
N ASP A 33 -8.61 5.59 -12.12
CA ASP A 33 -7.43 6.44 -12.02
C ASP A 33 -7.12 6.83 -10.57
N ILE A 34 -8.13 7.12 -9.74
CA ILE A 34 -7.91 7.45 -8.31
C ILE A 34 -7.29 6.26 -7.55
N TYR A 35 -7.66 5.02 -7.94
CA TYR A 35 -7.09 3.80 -7.37
C TYR A 35 -5.64 3.56 -7.84
N MET A 36 -5.41 3.71 -9.15
CA MET A 36 -4.12 3.39 -9.78
C MET A 36 -3.09 4.50 -9.65
N ASN A 37 -3.49 5.76 -9.53
CA ASN A 37 -2.63 6.94 -9.54
C ASN A 37 -3.01 7.93 -8.42
N PRO A 38 -2.95 7.51 -7.14
CA PRO A 38 -3.22 8.40 -6.02
C PRO A 38 -2.16 9.52 -5.97
N CYS A 39 -2.60 10.77 -5.86
CA CYS A 39 -1.69 11.93 -5.85
C CYS A 39 -0.98 12.14 -4.51
N ASN A 40 -1.47 11.54 -3.43
CA ASN A 40 -0.86 11.62 -2.10
C ASN A 40 -1.22 10.38 -1.25
N LYS A 41 -0.56 10.27 -0.10
CA LYS A 41 -0.77 9.18 0.87
C LYS A 41 -2.22 9.08 1.33
N PHE A 42 -2.89 10.22 1.57
CA PHE A 42 -4.29 10.22 2.03
C PHE A 42 -5.21 9.54 0.99
N VAL A 43 -5.09 9.91 -0.29
CA VAL A 43 -5.86 9.29 -1.36
C VAL A 43 -5.57 7.79 -1.45
N ALA A 44 -4.29 7.42 -1.38
CA ALA A 44 -3.84 6.02 -1.44
C ALA A 44 -4.38 5.17 -0.28
N SER A 45 -4.42 5.74 0.93
CA SER A 45 -4.96 5.10 2.13
C SER A 45 -6.48 4.99 2.10
N PHE A 46 -7.16 6.07 1.69
CA PHE A 46 -8.62 6.13 1.71
C PHE A 46 -9.27 5.24 0.64
N ILE A 47 -8.64 5.09 -0.53
CA ILE A 47 -9.18 4.33 -1.66
C ILE A 47 -8.60 2.92 -1.69
N GLY A 48 -9.45 1.92 -1.46
CA GLY A 48 -9.14 0.49 -1.47
C GLY A 48 -9.43 -0.21 -0.13
N SER A 49 -9.85 -1.46 -0.21
CA SER A 49 -10.15 -2.31 0.96
C SER A 49 -9.51 -3.69 0.72
N PRO A 50 -8.53 -4.09 1.54
CA PRO A 50 -7.91 -3.36 2.66
C PRO A 50 -7.20 -2.06 2.25
N GLU A 51 -6.98 -1.17 3.25
CA GLU A 51 -6.18 0.04 3.03
C GLU A 51 -4.76 -0.29 2.53
N MET A 52 -4.14 0.65 1.79
CA MET A 52 -2.75 0.52 1.36
C MET A 52 -1.81 0.43 2.57
N ASN A 53 -0.88 -0.51 2.53
CA ASN A 53 0.19 -0.61 3.52
C ASN A 53 1.24 0.48 3.28
N PHE A 54 1.83 1.01 4.35
CA PHE A 54 2.92 1.98 4.25
C PHE A 54 4.13 1.49 5.04
N ILE A 55 5.27 1.39 4.36
CA ILE A 55 6.57 1.00 4.92
C ILE A 55 7.45 2.25 4.94
N GLU A 56 7.90 2.64 6.13
CA GLU A 56 8.83 3.76 6.28
C GLU A 56 10.24 3.32 5.87
N LEU A 57 10.88 4.10 5.01
CA LEU A 57 12.21 3.83 4.49
C LEU A 57 13.11 5.06 4.65
N ASN A 58 14.32 4.83 5.15
CA ASN A 58 15.36 5.85 5.18
C ASN A 58 16.11 5.86 3.85
N VAL A 59 16.31 7.04 3.27
CA VAL A 59 17.00 7.22 1.99
C VAL A 59 18.43 7.65 2.22
N GLU A 60 19.37 6.89 1.66
CA GLU A 60 20.80 7.24 1.62
C GLU A 60 21.30 7.18 0.17
N ASN A 61 21.81 8.29 -0.34
CA ASN A 61 22.32 8.41 -1.72
C ASN A 61 21.32 7.98 -2.81
N GLY A 62 20.02 8.29 -2.62
CA GLY A 62 18.96 7.93 -3.57
C GLY A 62 18.51 6.47 -3.52
N ILE A 63 18.92 5.74 -2.48
CA ILE A 63 18.54 4.35 -2.23
C ILE A 63 17.88 4.26 -0.85
N ALA A 64 16.73 3.59 -0.78
CA ALA A 64 16.07 3.29 0.48
C ALA A 64 16.07 1.78 0.74
N LYS A 65 16.29 1.38 2.00
CA LYS A 65 16.37 -0.03 2.39
C LYS A 65 15.66 -0.31 3.70
N VAL A 66 15.05 -1.49 3.76
CA VAL A 66 14.60 -2.14 5.00
C VAL A 66 14.77 -3.64 4.83
N ASP A 67 15.43 -4.31 5.78
CA ASP A 67 15.89 -5.69 5.66
C ASP A 67 16.65 -5.91 4.33
N SER A 68 16.13 -6.79 3.46
CA SER A 68 16.66 -7.03 2.11
C SER A 68 15.81 -6.40 0.99
N LEU A 69 14.82 -5.58 1.35
CA LEU A 69 14.05 -4.78 0.41
C LEU A 69 14.80 -3.50 0.08
N GLU A 70 14.96 -3.22 -1.21
CA GLU A 70 15.69 -2.05 -1.70
C GLU A 70 14.87 -1.31 -2.76
N VAL A 71 14.80 0.02 -2.63
CA VAL A 71 14.18 0.93 -3.59
C VAL A 71 15.25 1.91 -4.09
N ASN A 72 15.47 1.92 -5.39
CA ASN A 72 16.51 2.70 -6.05
C ASN A 72 15.92 3.92 -6.80
N ASN A 73 16.81 4.81 -7.25
CA ASN A 73 16.47 5.99 -8.05
C ASN A 73 15.53 6.99 -7.37
N LEU A 74 15.63 7.09 -6.05
CA LEU A 74 14.90 8.10 -5.28
C LEU A 74 15.58 9.48 -5.37
N PRO A 75 14.82 10.59 -5.19
CA PRO A 75 15.39 11.93 -5.15
C PRO A 75 16.44 12.06 -4.04
N LEU A 76 17.60 12.65 -4.35
CA LEU A 76 18.75 12.76 -3.43
C LEU A 76 18.50 13.73 -2.27
N ASP A 77 17.53 14.62 -2.39
CA ASP A 77 17.12 15.59 -1.37
C ASP A 77 16.19 14.99 -0.30
N LYS A 78 15.67 13.78 -0.53
CA LYS A 78 14.79 13.10 0.43
C LYS A 78 15.59 12.27 1.41
N LYS A 79 15.22 12.38 2.70
CA LYS A 79 15.80 11.57 3.79
C LYS A 79 14.94 10.38 4.15
N ASN A 80 13.63 10.57 4.12
CA ASN A 80 12.64 9.55 4.47
C ASN A 80 11.54 9.54 3.43
N VAL A 81 11.10 8.34 3.08
CA VAL A 81 9.97 8.11 2.19
C VAL A 81 9.04 7.04 2.77
N LEU A 82 7.80 7.05 2.30
CA LEU A 82 6.82 6.01 2.59
C LEU A 82 6.62 5.19 1.33
N MET A 83 6.89 3.89 1.39
CA MET A 83 6.55 2.98 0.31
C MET A 83 5.15 2.41 0.55
N GLY A 84 4.21 2.75 -0.31
CA GLY A 84 2.85 2.23 -0.32
C GLY A 84 2.77 0.94 -1.12
N VAL A 85 2.15 -0.09 -0.57
CA VAL A 85 1.90 -1.38 -1.24
C VAL A 85 0.48 -1.84 -0.93
N ARG A 86 -0.30 -2.16 -1.96
CA ARG A 86 -1.63 -2.72 -1.75
C ARG A 86 -1.55 -4.17 -1.28
N ALA A 87 -2.56 -4.63 -0.57
CA ALA A 87 -2.59 -5.99 0.00
C ALA A 87 -2.44 -7.08 -1.07
N GLU A 88 -3.04 -6.90 -2.24
CA GLU A 88 -2.96 -7.80 -3.40
C GLU A 88 -1.64 -7.71 -4.18
N ASP A 89 -0.85 -6.67 -3.93
CA ASP A 89 0.39 -6.40 -4.65
C ASP A 89 1.66 -6.85 -3.88
N PHE A 90 1.51 -7.52 -2.74
CA PHE A 90 2.58 -8.28 -2.11
C PHE A 90 2.75 -9.65 -2.75
N GLU A 91 3.97 -10.16 -2.75
CA GLU A 91 4.31 -11.56 -3.06
C GLU A 91 5.28 -12.14 -2.04
N VAL A 92 5.23 -13.46 -1.86
CA VAL A 92 6.22 -14.21 -1.06
C VAL A 92 7.51 -14.32 -1.86
N ALA A 93 8.65 -14.09 -1.21
CA ALA A 93 9.94 -14.04 -1.87
C ALA A 93 11.06 -14.58 -0.98
N GLU A 94 12.24 -14.81 -1.56
CA GLU A 94 13.45 -15.20 -0.81
C GLU A 94 14.14 -13.97 -0.17
N SER A 95 13.84 -12.77 -0.69
CA SER A 95 14.37 -11.50 -0.19
C SER A 95 13.27 -10.43 -0.14
N GLY A 96 13.26 -9.63 0.91
CA GLY A 96 12.22 -8.62 1.15
C GLY A 96 12.12 -8.26 2.62
N LEU A 97 10.94 -7.89 3.04
CA LEU A 97 10.58 -7.59 4.41
C LEU A 97 10.33 -8.89 5.18
N LYS A 98 11.04 -9.10 6.29
CA LYS A 98 10.85 -10.26 7.16
C LYS A 98 9.67 -10.01 8.09
N THR A 99 8.66 -10.85 7.99
CA THR A 99 7.42 -10.71 8.73
C THR A 99 7.05 -11.99 9.48
N ILE A 100 6.16 -11.86 10.45
CA ILE A 100 5.51 -12.98 11.14
C ILE A 100 4.02 -12.86 10.89
N VAL A 101 3.37 -13.97 10.53
CA VAL A 101 1.92 -14.03 10.36
C VAL A 101 1.24 -13.90 11.72
N LYS A 102 0.48 -12.83 11.91
CA LYS A 102 -0.27 -12.56 13.14
C LYS A 102 -1.66 -13.20 13.11
N THR A 103 -2.40 -13.03 12.00
CA THR A 103 -3.73 -13.62 11.79
C THR A 103 -3.91 -14.07 10.35
N VAL A 104 -4.79 -15.05 10.16
CA VAL A 104 -5.23 -15.57 8.86
C VAL A 104 -6.76 -15.52 8.81
N GLU A 105 -7.32 -14.67 7.98
CA GLU A 105 -8.76 -14.50 7.80
C GLU A 105 -9.19 -15.02 6.42
N ILE A 106 -10.30 -15.75 6.35
CA ILE A 106 -10.81 -16.28 5.08
C ILE A 106 -11.84 -15.29 4.50
N LEU A 107 -11.53 -14.74 3.33
CA LEU A 107 -12.38 -13.81 2.58
C LEU A 107 -12.84 -14.46 1.26
N GLY A 108 -13.82 -15.35 1.35
CA GLY A 108 -14.37 -16.02 0.17
C GLY A 108 -13.35 -16.84 -0.61
N ARG A 109 -12.77 -16.25 -1.68
CA ARG A 109 -11.78 -16.91 -2.55
C ARG A 109 -10.33 -16.58 -2.18
N GLU A 110 -10.13 -15.71 -1.24
CA GLU A 110 -8.81 -15.24 -0.80
C GLU A 110 -8.66 -15.42 0.70
N ARG A 111 -7.44 -15.30 1.18
CA ARG A 111 -7.12 -15.15 2.60
C ARG A 111 -6.45 -13.80 2.80
N LEU A 112 -6.88 -13.08 3.83
CA LEU A 112 -6.23 -11.89 4.30
C LEU A 112 -5.28 -12.25 5.43
N LEU A 113 -4.00 -12.06 5.21
CA LEU A 113 -2.97 -12.21 6.21
C LEU A 113 -2.73 -10.85 6.88
N THR A 114 -2.69 -10.84 8.21
CA THR A 114 -2.08 -9.74 8.96
C THR A 114 -0.65 -10.15 9.28
N LEU A 115 0.31 -9.43 8.74
CA LEU A 115 1.73 -9.63 8.93
C LEU A 115 2.27 -8.61 9.91
N THR A 116 3.25 -8.96 10.74
CA THR A 116 3.93 -8.02 11.64
C THR A 116 5.42 -7.95 11.31
N HIS A 117 5.96 -6.72 11.30
CA HIS A 117 7.37 -6.42 11.24
C HIS A 117 7.66 -5.23 12.16
N ASN A 118 8.54 -5.40 13.15
CA ASN A 118 8.91 -4.32 14.10
C ASN A 118 7.69 -3.58 14.67
N GLU A 119 6.70 -4.32 15.21
CA GLU A 119 5.45 -3.80 15.79
C GLU A 119 4.46 -3.15 14.79
N THR A 120 4.84 -3.00 13.52
CA THR A 120 3.96 -2.50 12.47
C THR A 120 3.22 -3.65 11.79
N GLU A 121 1.94 -3.45 11.53
CA GLU A 121 1.10 -4.44 10.86
C GLU A 121 0.93 -4.11 9.38
N TYR A 122 0.95 -5.16 8.57
CA TYR A 122 0.72 -5.10 7.13
C TYR A 122 -0.35 -6.10 6.74
N LYS A 123 -1.15 -5.78 5.74
CA LYS A 123 -2.18 -6.64 5.18
C LYS A 123 -1.71 -7.19 3.84
N MET A 124 -1.84 -8.51 3.65
CA MET A 124 -1.52 -9.19 2.41
C MET A 124 -2.65 -10.11 2.00
N LEU A 125 -3.10 -10.01 0.75
CA LEU A 125 -4.06 -10.95 0.16
C LEU A 125 -3.29 -12.08 -0.53
N VAL A 126 -3.71 -13.31 -0.26
CA VAL A 126 -3.18 -14.52 -0.90
C VAL A 126 -4.33 -15.40 -1.38
N GLU A 127 -4.05 -16.29 -2.32
CA GLU A 127 -5.03 -17.28 -2.78
C GLU A 127 -5.47 -18.18 -1.63
N LYS A 128 -6.69 -18.70 -1.69
CA LYS A 128 -7.29 -19.52 -0.64
C LYS A 128 -6.47 -20.79 -0.35
N GLU A 129 -5.82 -21.32 -1.37
CA GLU A 129 -5.01 -22.55 -1.32
C GLU A 129 -3.62 -22.32 -0.72
N PHE A 130 -3.22 -21.07 -0.49
CA PHE A 130 -1.93 -20.75 0.14
C PHE A 130 -1.95 -21.23 1.60
N GLU A 131 -1.19 -22.30 1.88
CA GLU A 131 -1.11 -22.92 3.21
C GLU A 131 -0.14 -22.13 4.09
N ILE A 132 -0.67 -21.48 5.12
CA ILE A 132 0.09 -20.70 6.10
C ILE A 132 -0.67 -20.67 7.43
N GLU A 133 0.05 -20.65 8.54
CA GLU A 133 -0.50 -20.58 9.88
C GLU A 133 0.01 -19.36 10.65
N GLU A 134 -0.73 -18.96 11.67
CA GLU A 134 -0.31 -17.93 12.61
C GLU A 134 1.02 -18.32 13.29
N GLY A 135 1.91 -17.36 13.42
CA GLY A 135 3.26 -17.53 13.95
C GLY A 135 4.30 -17.95 12.91
N ASN A 136 3.92 -18.31 11.68
CA ASN A 136 4.89 -18.60 10.64
C ASN A 136 5.67 -17.34 10.22
N GLU A 137 6.96 -17.53 9.95
CA GLU A 137 7.78 -16.49 9.32
C GLU A 137 7.50 -16.43 7.82
N LEU A 138 7.41 -15.22 7.27
CA LEU A 138 7.18 -14.97 5.86
C LEU A 138 8.04 -13.81 5.39
N ILE A 139 8.75 -13.99 4.29
CA ILE A 139 9.46 -12.91 3.63
C ILE A 139 8.58 -12.43 2.47
N VAL A 140 8.26 -11.14 2.47
CA VAL A 140 7.37 -10.53 1.47
C VAL A 140 8.02 -9.34 0.80
N ARG A 141 7.67 -9.11 -0.46
CA ARG A 141 8.06 -7.90 -1.18
C ARG A 141 6.91 -7.42 -2.08
N PRO A 142 6.93 -6.16 -2.52
CA PRO A 142 6.03 -5.72 -3.58
C PRO A 142 6.31 -6.46 -4.88
N LYS A 143 5.27 -6.79 -5.63
CA LYS A 143 5.38 -7.19 -7.03
C LYS A 143 6.01 -6.05 -7.83
N LEU A 144 6.79 -6.38 -8.87
CA LEU A 144 7.49 -5.40 -9.69
C LEU A 144 6.53 -4.36 -10.30
N GLY A 145 6.85 -3.08 -10.12
CA GLY A 145 6.02 -1.96 -10.61
C GLY A 145 4.72 -1.74 -9.85
N LYS A 146 4.57 -2.35 -8.66
CA LYS A 146 3.35 -2.34 -7.85
C LYS A 146 3.50 -1.64 -6.50
N SER A 147 4.57 -0.89 -6.33
CA SER A 147 4.75 -0.04 -5.15
C SER A 147 4.72 1.44 -5.53
N TYR A 148 4.27 2.25 -4.59
CA TYR A 148 4.16 3.69 -4.68
C TYR A 148 5.10 4.32 -3.68
N VAL A 149 5.79 5.39 -4.05
CA VAL A 149 6.65 6.12 -3.12
C VAL A 149 6.07 7.50 -2.87
N PHE A 150 5.91 7.83 -1.61
CA PHE A 150 5.44 9.12 -1.13
C PHE A 150 6.50 9.79 -0.28
N ASP A 151 6.54 11.10 -0.31
CA ASP A 151 7.35 11.89 0.60
C ASP A 151 6.83 11.75 2.04
N ALA A 152 7.72 11.47 3.00
CA ALA A 152 7.29 11.22 4.37
C ALA A 152 6.77 12.47 5.11
N GLU A 153 7.18 13.68 4.68
CA GLU A 153 6.79 14.95 5.31
C GLU A 153 5.54 15.54 4.65
N SER A 154 5.57 15.71 3.33
CA SER A 154 4.47 16.31 2.57
C SER A 154 3.36 15.34 2.20
N GLU A 155 3.61 14.04 2.34
CA GLU A 155 2.74 12.95 1.90
C GLU A 155 2.44 12.93 0.39
N ALA A 156 3.12 13.76 -0.40
CA ALA A 156 2.94 13.85 -1.84
C ALA A 156 3.52 12.61 -2.55
N PHE A 157 2.87 12.19 -3.63
CA PHE A 157 3.38 11.11 -4.48
C PHE A 157 4.69 11.52 -5.16
N ILE A 158 5.68 10.62 -5.17
CA ILE A 158 6.99 10.80 -5.82
C ILE A 158 7.08 9.95 -7.10
N THR A 159 6.95 8.63 -6.97
CA THR A 159 7.14 7.69 -8.09
C THR A 159 6.49 6.32 -7.81
N LYS A 160 6.44 5.48 -8.86
CA LYS A 160 6.14 4.04 -8.74
C LYS A 160 7.42 3.22 -8.92
N CYS A 161 7.50 2.09 -8.24
CA CYS A 161 8.62 1.15 -8.32
C CYS A 161 8.14 -0.28 -8.50
#